data_e58eefe833be95db4c1caaa8d9f93e0b
#
_entry.id   e58eefe833be95db4c1caaa8d9f93e0b
#
_cell.length_a   1.000
_cell.length_b   1.000
_cell.length_c   1.000
_cell.angle_alpha   90.00
_cell.angle_beta   90.00
_cell.angle_gamma   90.00
#
_symmetry.space_group_name_H-M   'P 1'
#
loop_
_entity.id
_entity.type
_entity.pdbx_description
1 polymer ?
#
loop_
_entity_poly.entity_id
_entity_poly.type
_entity_poly.pdbx_seq_one_letter_code
_entity_poly.pdbx_strand_id
1 'polypeptide(L)' 'MTEFETIKNAFARVRADLEIYEFENIGSKSIYIPAGDGEIELEFDGDGKLIDTNYLHD' A
#
# COMPACT_ATOMS: atom_id res chain seq x y z
N MET A 1 14.21 -4.41 -7.13
CA MET A 1 12.79 -4.42 -6.71
C MET A 1 12.57 -3.32 -5.68
N THR A 2 11.52 -2.54 -5.83
CA THR A 2 11.22 -1.45 -4.91
C THR A 2 10.55 -1.98 -3.64
N GLU A 3 10.52 -1.16 -2.58
CA GLU A 3 9.79 -1.52 -1.35
C GLU A 3 8.33 -1.79 -1.65
N PHE A 4 7.73 -0.97 -2.53
CA PHE A 4 6.34 -1.15 -2.93
C PHE A 4 6.13 -2.54 -3.55
N GLU A 5 6.97 -2.94 -4.47
CA GLU A 5 6.86 -4.24 -5.13
C GLU A 5 7.08 -5.39 -4.15
N THR A 6 8.05 -5.23 -3.25
CA THR A 6 8.34 -6.25 -2.25
C THR A 6 7.13 -6.46 -1.32
N ILE A 7 6.56 -5.37 -0.82
CA ILE A 7 5.41 -5.46 0.09
C ILE A 7 4.18 -5.97 -0.66
N LYS A 8 3.92 -5.46 -1.86
CA LYS A 8 2.81 -5.92 -2.70
C LYS A 8 2.88 -7.42 -2.93
N ASN A 9 4.04 -7.91 -3.32
CA ASN A 9 4.22 -9.33 -3.62
C ASN A 9 4.13 -10.21 -2.37
N ALA A 10 4.65 -9.73 -1.25
CA ALA A 10 4.58 -10.48 0.01
C ALA A 10 3.14 -10.67 0.47
N PHE A 11 2.34 -9.61 0.43
CA PHE A 11 0.93 -9.69 0.83
C PHE A 11 0.07 -10.43 -0.19
N ALA A 12 0.39 -10.34 -1.47
CA ALA A 12 -0.38 -11.03 -2.51
C ALA A 12 -0.41 -12.55 -2.32
N ARG A 13 0.55 -13.11 -1.59
CA ARG A 13 0.60 -14.54 -1.32
C ARG A 13 -0.35 -14.98 -0.22
N VAL A 14 -0.72 -14.08 0.69
CA VAL A 14 -1.52 -14.41 1.87
C VAL A 14 -2.80 -13.59 1.98
N ARG A 15 -2.91 -12.51 1.26
CA ARG A 15 -4.04 -11.60 1.30
C ARG A 15 -4.49 -11.28 -0.12
N ALA A 16 -5.73 -11.64 -0.44
CA ALA A 16 -6.32 -11.32 -1.74
C ALA A 16 -7.21 -10.07 -1.67
N ASP A 17 -7.36 -9.50 -0.47
CA ASP A 17 -8.29 -8.39 -0.21
C ASP A 17 -7.62 -7.02 -0.15
N LEU A 18 -6.37 -6.93 -0.59
CA LEU A 18 -5.66 -5.65 -0.65
C LEU A 18 -6.21 -4.77 -1.75
N GLU A 19 -6.32 -3.49 -1.46
CA GLU A 19 -6.59 -2.48 -2.47
C GLU A 19 -5.30 -1.74 -2.77
N ILE A 20 -4.94 -1.67 -4.04
CA ILE A 20 -3.68 -1.07 -4.48
C ILE A 20 -4.02 0.04 -5.47
N TYR A 21 -3.50 1.23 -5.19
CA TYR A 21 -3.69 2.39 -6.05
C TYR A 21 -2.34 2.91 -6.53
N GLU A 22 -2.26 3.22 -7.81
CA GLU A 22 -1.08 3.81 -8.43
C GLU A 22 -1.52 5.11 -9.10
N PHE A 23 -0.94 6.21 -8.67
CA PHE A 23 -1.30 7.54 -9.18
C PHE A 23 -0.26 7.98 -10.21
N GLU A 24 -0.53 7.68 -11.47
CA GLU A 24 0.42 7.93 -12.56
C GLU A 24 0.85 9.38 -12.70
N ASN A 25 -0.08 10.32 -12.50
CA ASN A 25 0.20 11.74 -12.70
C ASN A 25 1.22 12.29 -11.71
N ILE A 26 1.27 11.76 -10.51
CA ILE A 26 2.19 12.21 -9.46
C ILE A 26 3.19 11.13 -9.07
N GLY A 27 3.10 9.97 -9.69
CA GLY A 27 4.02 8.87 -9.46
C GLY A 27 3.92 8.21 -8.10
N SER A 28 2.93 8.55 -7.28
CA SER A 28 2.79 7.95 -5.96
C SER A 28 1.97 6.68 -6.01
N LYS A 29 2.09 5.86 -4.95
CA LYS A 29 1.40 4.58 -4.85
C LYS A 29 0.93 4.38 -3.41
N SER A 30 -0.18 3.65 -3.24
CA SER A 30 -0.71 3.33 -1.92
C SER A 30 -1.20 1.90 -1.88
N ILE A 31 -1.02 1.26 -0.73
CA ILE A 31 -1.57 -0.07 -0.46
C ILE A 31 -2.46 0.04 0.77
N TYR A 32 -3.69 -0.46 0.67
CA TYR A 32 -4.63 -0.47 1.79
C TYR A 32 -4.85 -1.90 2.24
N ILE A 33 -4.61 -2.13 3.53
CA ILE A 33 -4.70 -3.45 4.15
C ILE A 33 -5.85 -3.43 5.15
N PRO A 34 -6.93 -4.19 4.94
CA PRO A 34 -8.01 -4.27 5.93
C PRO A 34 -7.48 -4.74 7.28
N ALA A 35 -7.83 -4.03 8.33
CA ALA A 35 -7.36 -4.33 9.68
C ALA A 35 -8.39 -3.86 10.71
N GLY A 36 -8.95 -4.79 11.46
CA GLY A 36 -9.98 -4.45 12.44
C GLY A 36 -11.22 -3.88 11.76
N ASP A 37 -11.66 -2.72 12.23
CA ASP A 37 -12.81 -1.99 11.67
C ASP A 37 -12.41 -0.91 10.69
N GLY A 38 -11.15 -0.91 10.26
CA GLY A 38 -10.63 0.08 9.32
C GLY A 38 -9.57 -0.53 8.42
N GLU A 39 -8.60 0.29 8.03
CA GLU A 39 -7.52 -0.13 7.13
C GLU A 39 -6.21 0.53 7.49
N ILE A 40 -5.12 -0.16 7.18
CA ILE A 40 -3.79 0.42 7.26
C ILE A 40 -3.43 0.92 5.87
N GLU A 41 -3.06 2.18 5.77
CA GLU A 41 -2.61 2.78 4.52
C GLU A 41 -1.09 2.86 4.52
N LEU A 42 -0.48 2.29 3.49
CA LEU A 42 0.96 2.42 3.26
C LEU A 42 1.15 3.32 2.05
N GLU A 43 1.82 4.44 2.24
CA GLU A 43 2.08 5.39 1.16
C GLU A 43 3.51 5.29 0.66
N PHE A 44 3.67 5.31 -0.65
CA PHE A 44 4.98 5.18 -1.31
C PHE A 44 5.17 6.36 -2.27
N ASP A 45 6.43 6.78 -2.44
CA ASP A 45 6.76 7.80 -3.42
C ASP A 45 6.85 7.22 -4.84
N GLY A 46 7.20 8.06 -5.81
CA GLY A 46 7.30 7.65 -7.21
C GLY A 46 8.36 6.59 -7.47
N ASP A 47 9.34 6.46 -6.58
CA ASP A 47 10.38 5.44 -6.68
C ASP A 47 9.98 4.14 -5.96
N GLY A 48 8.78 4.10 -5.39
CA GLY A 48 8.30 2.92 -4.69
C GLY A 48 8.84 2.78 -3.29
N LYS A 49 9.33 3.87 -2.70
CA LYS A 49 9.86 3.86 -1.33
C LYS A 49 8.77 4.23 -0.34
N LEU A 50 8.65 3.48 0.75
CA LEU A 50 7.65 3.74 1.78
C LEU A 50 7.96 5.07 2.48
N ILE A 51 6.99 5.99 2.50
CA ILE A 51 7.16 7.31 3.08
C ILE A 51 6.23 7.59 4.25
N ASP A 52 5.13 6.87 4.37
CA ASP A 52 4.19 7.09 5.47
C ASP A 52 3.33 5.87 5.71
N THR A 53 2.81 5.76 6.94
CA THR A 53 1.92 4.68 7.35
C THR A 53 0.81 5.29 8.21
N ASN A 54 -0.44 5.04 7.85
CA ASN A 54 -1.59 5.59 8.56
C ASN A 54 -2.59 4.49 8.86
N TYR A 55 -3.32 4.62 9.97
CA TYR A 55 -4.46 3.77 10.25
C TYR A 55 -5.74 4.58 10.05
N LEU A 56 -6.58 4.11 9.13
CA LEU A 56 -7.84 4.77 8.78
C LEU A 56 -8.98 3.90 9.31
N HIS A 57 -9.84 4.46 10.14
CA HIS A 57 -11.00 3.72 10.62
C HIS A 57 -12.26 4.59 10.55
N ASP A 58 -13.38 3.94 10.46
CA ASP A 58 -14.68 4.58 10.36
C ASP A 58 -15.18 5.14 11.70
#